data_0c278c6927a9b1f7d682a18ebfd4a08b
#
_entry.id   0c278c6927a9b1f7d682a18ebfd4a08b
#
_cell.length_a   1.000
_cell.length_b   1.000
_cell.length_c   1.000
_cell.angle_alpha   90.00
_cell.angle_beta   90.00
_cell.angle_gamma   90.00
#
_symmetry.space_group_name_H-M   'P 1'
#
loop_
_entity.id
_entity.type
_entity.pdbx_description
1 polymer ?
#
loop_
_entity_poly.entity_id
_entity_poly.type
_entity_poly.pdbx_seq_one_letter_code
_entity_poly.pdbx_strand_id
1 'polypeptide(L)'
;MAKKTSSTFTARDAAQCIIIPSDIDHKYSRGVLGLITGSAQYPGAAVLSTSASLATGLGMARFHSSSGLAHLVLHDAPETVVQPGPVTAWLAGSGIHHKKYSDFTTYLRHRWFILLKRQTVPTVLDAGALSLAGKLQQPTLITPHAGELARLLSSRSVTVSSESIEADPATWAQKTSQLL
;
A
#
# COMPACT_ATOMS: atom_id res chain seq x y z
N MET A 1 14.14 -27.66 -10.13
CA MET A 1 13.60 -26.32 -9.80
C MET A 1 14.76 -25.34 -9.69
N ALA A 2 14.86 -24.35 -10.56
CA ALA A 2 15.93 -23.37 -10.53
C ALA A 2 15.80 -22.53 -9.25
N LYS A 3 16.89 -22.46 -8.46
CA LYS A 3 17.00 -21.61 -7.28
C LYS A 3 16.93 -20.17 -7.77
N LYS A 4 15.80 -19.47 -7.56
CA LYS A 4 15.69 -18.04 -7.85
C LYS A 4 16.64 -17.33 -6.88
N THR A 5 17.81 -16.94 -7.37
CA THR A 5 18.77 -16.11 -6.65
C THR A 5 18.13 -14.75 -6.42
N SER A 6 18.08 -14.30 -5.17
CA SER A 6 17.72 -12.92 -4.85
C SER A 6 18.74 -11.99 -5.49
N SER A 7 18.26 -10.98 -6.24
CA SER A 7 19.12 -9.92 -6.77
C SER A 7 19.00 -8.68 -5.90
N THR A 8 20.11 -7.97 -5.71
CA THR A 8 20.09 -6.67 -5.03
C THR A 8 19.55 -5.62 -6.00
N PHE A 9 18.50 -4.88 -5.60
CA PHE A 9 18.02 -3.73 -6.35
C PHE A 9 18.99 -2.56 -6.16
N THR A 10 19.61 -2.12 -7.25
CA THR A 10 20.67 -1.11 -7.22
C THR A 10 20.15 0.30 -7.52
N ALA A 11 20.96 1.33 -7.26
CA ALA A 11 20.66 2.69 -7.67
C ALA A 11 20.45 2.82 -9.20
N ARG A 12 21.13 1.99 -10.01
CA ARG A 12 20.95 1.93 -11.46
C ARG A 12 19.56 1.39 -11.83
N ASP A 13 19.09 0.36 -11.12
CA ASP A 13 17.75 -0.19 -11.33
C ASP A 13 16.68 0.83 -10.91
N ALA A 14 16.90 1.52 -9.79
CA ALA A 14 16.01 2.60 -9.34
C ALA A 14 15.94 3.75 -10.35
N ALA A 15 17.06 4.15 -10.94
CA ALA A 15 17.10 5.21 -11.95
C ALA A 15 16.25 4.87 -13.20
N GLN A 16 16.14 3.59 -13.56
CA GLN A 16 15.30 3.15 -14.67
C GLN A 16 13.79 3.26 -14.38
N CYS A 17 13.41 3.32 -13.10
CA CYS A 17 12.03 3.48 -12.67
C CYS A 17 11.61 4.97 -12.58
N ILE A 18 12.56 5.90 -12.67
CA ILE A 18 12.28 7.35 -12.62
C ILE A 18 11.88 7.82 -14.01
N ILE A 19 10.63 8.24 -14.15
CA ILE A 19 10.12 8.81 -15.41
C ILE A 19 10.32 10.32 -15.38
N ILE A 20 11.21 10.81 -16.24
CA ILE A 20 11.42 12.25 -16.43
C ILE A 20 10.25 12.79 -17.26
N PRO A 21 9.55 13.85 -16.81
CA PRO A 21 8.45 14.44 -17.56
C PRO A 21 8.89 14.94 -18.94
N SER A 22 8.04 14.74 -19.92
CA SER A 22 8.17 15.31 -21.27
C SER A 22 7.09 16.36 -21.52
N ASP A 23 7.27 17.17 -22.57
CA ASP A 23 6.33 18.25 -22.93
C ASP A 23 4.93 17.74 -23.31
N ILE A 24 4.80 16.46 -23.67
CA ILE A 24 3.52 15.82 -24.01
C ILE A 24 2.85 15.15 -22.82
N ASP A 25 3.51 15.12 -21.66
CA ASP A 25 2.94 14.48 -20.47
C ASP A 25 1.84 15.31 -19.82
N HIS A 26 0.90 14.60 -19.24
CA HIS A 26 -0.18 15.18 -18.45
C HIS A 26 -0.42 14.35 -17.18
N LYS A 27 -1.24 14.87 -16.28
CA LYS A 27 -1.48 14.27 -14.96
C LYS A 27 -1.93 12.80 -14.97
N TYR A 28 -2.49 12.32 -16.08
CA TYR A 28 -2.92 10.91 -16.19
C TYR A 28 -1.85 10.02 -16.84
N SER A 29 -1.03 10.54 -17.77
CA SER A 29 0.01 9.75 -18.44
C SER A 29 1.10 9.28 -17.47
N ARG A 30 1.34 10.07 -16.41
CA ARG A 30 2.35 9.80 -15.39
C ARG A 30 1.84 8.98 -14.21
N GLY A 31 0.64 8.42 -14.32
CA GLY A 31 0.03 7.56 -13.31
C GLY A 31 -0.75 8.32 -12.23
N VAL A 32 -1.79 7.66 -11.76
CA VAL A 32 -2.65 8.13 -10.67
C VAL A 32 -2.61 7.11 -9.54
N LEU A 33 -2.08 7.50 -8.39
CA LEU A 33 -2.07 6.63 -7.21
C LEU A 33 -3.30 6.89 -6.34
N GLY A 34 -4.11 5.86 -6.14
CA GLY A 34 -5.16 5.87 -5.14
C GLY A 34 -4.61 5.54 -3.75
N LEU A 35 -4.92 6.37 -2.76
CA LEU A 35 -4.44 6.23 -1.39
C LEU A 35 -5.60 5.97 -0.44
N ILE A 36 -5.53 4.87 0.32
CA ILE A 36 -6.44 4.55 1.42
C ILE A 36 -5.58 4.32 2.67
N THR A 37 -5.07 5.41 3.23
CA THR A 37 -4.13 5.42 4.36
C THR A 37 -4.61 6.34 5.48
N GLY A 38 -4.06 6.18 6.68
CA GLY A 38 -4.44 6.95 7.86
C GLY A 38 -5.79 6.57 8.46
N SER A 39 -5.93 6.88 9.73
CA SER A 39 -7.15 6.75 10.53
C SER A 39 -7.22 7.89 11.54
N ALA A 40 -8.31 7.95 12.32
CA ALA A 40 -8.41 8.91 13.41
C ALA A 40 -7.30 8.72 14.47
N GLN A 41 -6.83 7.47 14.66
CA GLN A 41 -5.74 7.13 15.59
C GLN A 41 -4.35 7.45 15.00
N TYR A 42 -4.19 7.35 13.69
CA TYR A 42 -2.93 7.55 12.98
C TYR A 42 -3.10 8.50 11.79
N PRO A 43 -3.51 9.76 12.02
CA PRO A 43 -3.79 10.71 10.94
C PRO A 43 -2.53 11.08 10.15
N GLY A 44 -1.38 11.12 10.81
CA GLY A 44 -0.08 11.41 10.17
C GLY A 44 0.29 10.40 9.09
N ALA A 45 -0.17 9.15 9.16
CA ALA A 45 0.09 8.18 8.10
C ALA A 45 -0.57 8.58 6.76
N ALA A 46 -1.71 9.27 6.79
CA ALA A 46 -2.33 9.82 5.59
C ALA A 46 -1.45 10.88 4.93
N VAL A 47 -0.96 11.82 5.73
CA VAL A 47 -0.08 12.93 5.27
C VAL A 47 1.22 12.35 4.71
N LEU A 48 1.93 11.56 5.51
CA LEU A 48 3.23 10.99 5.11
C LEU A 48 3.13 10.12 3.85
N SER A 49 2.10 9.28 3.72
CA SER A 49 1.92 8.45 2.53
C SER A 49 1.65 9.29 1.29
N THR A 50 0.88 10.35 1.41
CA THR A 50 0.55 11.24 0.29
C THR A 50 1.77 12.04 -0.14
N SER A 51 2.48 12.69 0.78
CA SER A 51 3.67 13.49 0.49
C SER A 51 4.79 12.63 -0.09
N ALA A 52 5.03 11.42 0.46
CA ALA A 52 5.99 10.48 -0.10
C ALA A 52 5.62 10.05 -1.53
N SER A 53 4.33 9.82 -1.79
CA SER A 53 3.86 9.44 -3.12
C SER A 53 4.09 10.55 -4.14
N LEU A 54 3.77 11.79 -3.79
CA LEU A 54 4.01 12.97 -4.66
C LEU A 54 5.50 13.15 -4.95
N ALA A 55 6.36 12.92 -3.96
CA ALA A 55 7.81 13.00 -4.12
C ALA A 55 8.38 11.96 -5.11
N THR A 56 7.65 10.89 -5.45
CA THR A 56 8.06 9.94 -6.51
C THR A 56 7.89 10.48 -7.92
N GLY A 57 7.26 11.63 -8.09
CA GLY A 57 7.02 12.25 -9.38
C GLY A 57 5.83 11.68 -10.15
N LEU A 58 4.88 11.00 -9.46
CA LEU A 58 3.63 10.58 -10.10
C LEU A 58 2.79 11.77 -10.60
N GLY A 59 1.87 11.52 -11.53
CA GLY A 59 1.05 12.57 -12.13
C GLY A 59 -0.06 13.07 -11.22
N MET A 60 -0.59 12.23 -10.31
CA MET A 60 -1.68 12.60 -9.40
C MET A 60 -1.74 11.65 -8.20
N ALA A 61 -1.86 12.20 -7.00
CA ALA A 61 -2.30 11.49 -5.81
C ALA A 61 -3.82 11.67 -5.62
N ARG A 62 -4.55 10.57 -5.45
CA ARG A 62 -5.98 10.56 -5.20
C ARG A 62 -6.26 9.94 -3.84
N PHE A 63 -6.56 10.78 -2.85
CA PHE A 63 -6.73 10.36 -1.47
C PHE A 63 -8.20 10.06 -1.14
N HIS A 64 -8.47 8.85 -0.70
CA HIS A 64 -9.81 8.35 -0.38
C HIS A 64 -10.04 8.29 1.13
N SER A 65 -10.83 9.21 1.68
CA SER A 65 -11.08 9.29 3.11
C SER A 65 -12.35 10.08 3.47
N SER A 66 -12.61 10.19 4.79
CA SER A 66 -13.51 11.17 5.36
C SER A 66 -12.94 12.59 5.25
N SER A 67 -13.82 13.59 5.38
CA SER A 67 -13.44 15.01 5.27
C SER A 67 -12.32 15.42 6.23
N GLY A 68 -12.34 14.94 7.49
CA GLY A 68 -11.32 15.33 8.47
C GLY A 68 -9.90 14.92 8.08
N LEU A 69 -9.67 13.68 7.62
CA LEU A 69 -8.36 13.26 7.12
C LEU A 69 -8.00 13.95 5.79
N ALA A 70 -9.01 14.17 4.93
CA ALA A 70 -8.80 14.87 3.67
C ALA A 70 -8.30 16.32 3.90
N HIS A 71 -8.84 17.04 4.88
CA HIS A 71 -8.37 18.39 5.23
C HIS A 71 -6.91 18.39 5.69
N LEU A 72 -6.50 17.42 6.51
CA LEU A 72 -5.10 17.31 6.95
C LEU A 72 -4.16 17.08 5.76
N VAL A 73 -4.54 16.20 4.83
CA VAL A 73 -3.74 15.94 3.64
C VAL A 73 -3.68 17.18 2.75
N LEU A 74 -4.80 17.86 2.50
CA LEU A 74 -4.84 19.05 1.66
C LEU A 74 -4.10 20.24 2.28
N HIS A 75 -3.95 20.28 3.61
CA HIS A 75 -3.15 21.32 4.28
C HIS A 75 -1.66 21.17 3.98
N ASP A 76 -1.17 19.93 3.88
CA ASP A 76 0.23 19.62 3.62
C ASP A 76 0.55 19.49 2.11
N ALA A 77 -0.38 18.90 1.36
CA ALA A 77 -0.24 18.59 -0.06
C ALA A 77 -1.52 19.03 -0.84
N PRO A 78 -1.68 20.33 -1.11
CA PRO A 78 -2.90 20.90 -1.70
C PRO A 78 -3.17 20.41 -3.14
N GLU A 79 -2.18 19.91 -3.86
CA GLU A 79 -2.30 19.29 -5.17
C GLU A 79 -2.99 17.93 -5.16
N THR A 80 -3.25 17.37 -3.98
CA THR A 80 -3.93 16.06 -3.82
C THR A 80 -5.41 16.16 -4.20
N VAL A 81 -5.89 15.20 -4.97
CA VAL A 81 -7.31 15.11 -5.35
C VAL A 81 -8.04 14.23 -4.36
N VAL A 82 -9.10 14.75 -3.71
CA VAL A 82 -9.94 14.00 -2.75
C VAL A 82 -11.24 13.48 -3.36
N GLN A 83 -11.50 13.81 -4.62
CA GLN A 83 -12.67 13.33 -5.35
C GLN A 83 -12.44 11.90 -5.86
N PRO A 84 -13.42 10.97 -5.72
CA PRO A 84 -13.35 9.65 -6.31
C PRO A 84 -13.14 9.68 -7.83
N GLY A 85 -12.46 8.67 -8.36
CA GLY A 85 -12.22 8.54 -9.80
C GLY A 85 -11.26 7.39 -10.12
N PRO A 86 -10.89 7.21 -11.41
CA PRO A 86 -9.99 6.16 -11.81
C PRO A 86 -8.57 6.35 -11.26
N VAL A 87 -7.90 5.23 -11.01
CA VAL A 87 -6.51 5.15 -10.57
C VAL A 87 -5.76 4.12 -11.39
N THR A 88 -4.43 4.21 -11.42
CA THR A 88 -3.55 3.26 -12.11
C THR A 88 -2.80 2.33 -11.14
N ALA A 89 -2.78 2.68 -9.87
CA ALA A 89 -2.25 1.85 -8.78
C ALA A 89 -2.92 2.21 -7.45
N TRP A 90 -2.84 1.31 -6.47
CA TRP A 90 -3.32 1.53 -5.10
C TRP A 90 -2.21 1.41 -4.07
N LEU A 91 -2.25 2.27 -3.05
CA LEU A 91 -1.58 2.08 -1.77
C LEU A 91 -2.64 2.09 -0.66
N ALA A 92 -2.72 1.02 0.13
CA ALA A 92 -3.76 0.88 1.13
C ALA A 92 -3.24 0.27 2.44
N GLY A 93 -3.76 0.78 3.55
CA GLY A 93 -3.64 0.16 4.86
C GLY A 93 -2.75 0.86 5.87
N SER A 94 -1.72 1.58 5.47
CA SER A 94 -0.81 2.31 6.36
C SER A 94 -1.60 3.21 7.32
N GLY A 95 -1.35 3.10 8.62
CA GLY A 95 -2.08 3.84 9.66
C GLY A 95 -3.54 3.41 9.86
N ILE A 96 -3.93 2.24 9.35
CA ILE A 96 -5.24 1.62 9.60
C ILE A 96 -5.04 0.36 10.45
N HIS A 97 -5.75 0.23 11.57
CA HIS A 97 -5.61 -0.92 12.44
C HIS A 97 -6.09 -2.21 11.76
N HIS A 98 -5.39 -3.33 12.00
CA HIS A 98 -5.70 -4.61 11.35
C HIS A 98 -7.04 -5.24 11.78
N LYS A 99 -7.51 -4.96 13.00
CA LYS A 99 -8.83 -5.42 13.47
C LYS A 99 -9.91 -4.46 12.98
N LYS A 100 -10.69 -4.88 11.99
CA LYS A 100 -11.76 -4.10 11.36
C LYS A 100 -12.77 -3.49 12.35
N TYR A 101 -13.06 -4.17 13.42
CA TYR A 101 -14.06 -3.78 14.41
C TYR A 101 -13.43 -3.29 15.73
N SER A 102 -12.20 -2.78 15.71
CA SER A 102 -11.57 -2.21 16.90
C SER A 102 -12.33 -0.97 17.42
N ASP A 103 -12.82 -0.15 16.49
CA ASP A 103 -13.64 1.03 16.73
C ASP A 103 -14.41 1.41 15.46
N PHE A 104 -15.37 2.33 15.59
CA PHE A 104 -16.23 2.75 14.48
C PHE A 104 -15.47 3.44 13.35
N THR A 105 -14.46 4.25 13.68
CA THR A 105 -13.68 4.96 12.66
C THR A 105 -12.82 4.01 11.85
N THR A 106 -12.20 3.02 12.49
CA THR A 106 -11.48 1.93 11.83
C THR A 106 -12.40 1.10 10.94
N TYR A 107 -13.60 0.77 11.39
CA TYR A 107 -14.60 0.09 10.56
C TYR A 107 -14.90 0.89 9.29
N LEU A 108 -15.11 2.18 9.40
CA LEU A 108 -15.34 3.05 8.24
C LEU A 108 -14.13 3.05 7.28
N ARG A 109 -12.91 3.07 7.80
CA ARG A 109 -11.70 2.98 6.97
C ARG A 109 -11.62 1.67 6.20
N HIS A 110 -11.92 0.55 6.82
CA HIS A 110 -11.96 -0.75 6.14
C HIS A 110 -13.01 -0.84 5.02
N ARG A 111 -14.09 -0.06 5.08
CA ARG A 111 -15.09 -0.02 4.00
C ARG A 111 -14.52 0.53 2.69
N TRP A 112 -13.55 1.42 2.75
CA TRP A 112 -12.91 1.96 1.56
C TRP A 112 -12.13 0.91 0.76
N PHE A 113 -11.71 -0.19 1.38
CA PHE A 113 -10.99 -1.27 0.70
C PHE A 113 -11.83 -1.97 -0.40
N ILE A 114 -13.13 -1.71 -0.47
CA ILE A 114 -13.95 -2.18 -1.59
C ILE A 114 -13.49 -1.59 -2.94
N LEU A 115 -12.86 -0.42 -2.92
CA LEU A 115 -12.35 0.23 -4.13
C LEU A 115 -11.24 -0.58 -4.79
N LEU A 116 -10.42 -1.30 -4.02
CA LEU A 116 -9.36 -2.17 -4.52
C LEU A 116 -9.92 -3.33 -5.36
N LYS A 117 -11.16 -3.76 -5.06
CA LYS A 117 -11.85 -4.80 -5.84
C LYS A 117 -12.60 -4.25 -7.04
N ARG A 118 -12.98 -2.98 -7.01
CA ARG A 118 -13.70 -2.32 -8.10
C ARG A 118 -12.77 -1.83 -9.22
N GLN A 119 -11.53 -1.53 -8.89
CA GLN A 119 -10.51 -1.12 -9.84
C GLN A 119 -9.30 -2.03 -9.66
N THR A 120 -9.21 -3.07 -10.50
CA THR A 120 -8.21 -4.15 -10.46
C THR A 120 -6.89 -3.70 -11.08
N VAL A 121 -6.20 -2.78 -10.41
CA VAL A 121 -4.89 -2.26 -10.79
C VAL A 121 -3.82 -2.68 -9.77
N PRO A 122 -2.52 -2.64 -10.11
CA PRO A 122 -1.45 -2.98 -9.17
C PRO A 122 -1.65 -2.34 -7.80
N THR A 123 -1.48 -3.11 -6.73
CA THR A 123 -1.85 -2.71 -5.37
C THR A 123 -0.73 -2.99 -4.38
N VAL A 124 -0.41 -2.02 -3.54
CA VAL A 124 0.43 -2.18 -2.34
C VAL A 124 -0.47 -2.26 -1.12
N LEU A 125 -0.30 -3.31 -0.32
CA LEU A 125 -1.02 -3.54 0.93
C LEU A 125 -0.08 -3.46 2.12
N ASP A 126 -0.44 -2.65 3.08
CA ASP A 126 0.28 -2.47 4.34
C ASP A 126 -0.68 -2.59 5.54
N ALA A 127 -0.18 -2.85 6.72
CA ALA A 127 -0.89 -2.80 8.00
C ALA A 127 -2.33 -3.38 7.94
N GLY A 128 -3.35 -2.54 8.09
CA GLY A 128 -4.76 -2.98 8.10
C GLY A 128 -5.25 -3.62 6.81
N ALA A 129 -4.64 -3.33 5.68
CA ALA A 129 -5.01 -3.91 4.38
C ALA A 129 -4.37 -5.28 4.12
N LEU A 130 -3.40 -5.72 4.92
CA LEU A 130 -2.75 -7.05 4.79
C LEU A 130 -3.75 -8.22 4.85
N SER A 131 -4.91 -8.02 5.48
CA SER A 131 -6.00 -9.01 5.47
C SER A 131 -6.54 -9.34 4.07
N LEU A 132 -6.23 -8.53 3.06
CA LEU A 132 -6.59 -8.73 1.66
C LEU A 132 -5.52 -9.46 0.85
N ALA A 133 -4.32 -9.70 1.41
CA ALA A 133 -3.25 -10.42 0.75
C ALA A 133 -3.72 -11.80 0.27
N GLY A 134 -3.47 -12.14 -0.98
CA GLY A 134 -3.95 -13.35 -1.64
C GLY A 134 -5.47 -13.43 -1.88
N LYS A 135 -6.20 -12.30 -1.74
CA LYS A 135 -7.65 -12.22 -2.00
C LYS A 135 -7.99 -11.23 -3.13
N LEU A 136 -6.98 -10.60 -3.70
CA LEU A 136 -7.10 -9.70 -4.84
C LEU A 136 -6.63 -10.43 -6.10
N GLN A 137 -7.21 -10.09 -7.25
CA GLN A 137 -6.85 -10.71 -8.54
C GLN A 137 -5.68 -10.00 -9.23
N GLN A 138 -5.46 -8.73 -8.89
CA GLN A 138 -4.41 -7.91 -9.48
C GLN A 138 -3.03 -8.18 -8.85
N PRO A 139 -1.95 -7.81 -9.53
CA PRO A 139 -0.61 -7.82 -8.96
C PRO A 139 -0.57 -7.08 -7.63
N THR A 140 -0.11 -7.76 -6.57
CA THR A 140 -0.16 -7.23 -5.21
C THR A 140 1.21 -7.35 -4.55
N LEU A 141 1.72 -6.23 -4.05
CA LEU A 141 2.87 -6.15 -3.16
C LEU A 141 2.39 -6.00 -1.72
N ILE A 142 3.00 -6.72 -0.78
CA ILE A 142 2.72 -6.57 0.65
C ILE A 142 3.95 -6.09 1.40
N THR A 143 3.78 -5.27 2.44
CA THR A 143 4.87 -4.68 3.23
C THR A 143 4.75 -5.00 4.73
N PRO A 144 4.58 -6.26 5.14
CA PRO A 144 4.40 -6.60 6.53
C PRO A 144 5.73 -6.52 7.30
N HIS A 145 5.73 -5.97 8.50
CA HIS A 145 6.79 -6.25 9.47
C HIS A 145 6.66 -7.70 10.01
N ALA A 146 7.67 -8.22 10.71
CA ALA A 146 7.73 -9.63 11.12
C ALA A 146 6.49 -10.12 11.89
N GLY A 147 5.99 -9.31 12.84
CA GLY A 147 4.79 -9.65 13.59
C GLY A 147 3.50 -9.65 12.76
N GLU A 148 3.39 -8.80 11.75
CA GLU A 148 2.27 -8.81 10.79
C GLU A 148 2.34 -10.02 9.86
N LEU A 149 3.54 -10.35 9.41
CA LEU A 149 3.75 -11.53 8.56
C LEU A 149 3.44 -12.81 9.33
N ALA A 150 3.87 -12.94 10.60
CA ALA A 150 3.53 -14.07 11.45
C ALA A 150 2.00 -14.24 11.61
N ARG A 151 1.26 -13.13 11.84
CA ARG A 151 -0.21 -13.17 11.92
C ARG A 151 -0.85 -13.55 10.58
N LEU A 152 -0.35 -13.03 9.48
CA LEU A 152 -0.84 -13.37 8.13
C LEU A 152 -0.66 -14.85 7.84
N LEU A 153 0.52 -15.40 8.12
CA LEU A 153 0.85 -16.82 7.94
C LEU A 153 0.02 -17.72 8.86
N SER A 154 -0.17 -17.32 10.12
CA SER A 154 -1.05 -18.03 11.07
C SER A 154 -2.49 -18.12 10.54
N SER A 155 -3.00 -17.08 9.90
CA SER A 155 -4.33 -17.11 9.25
C SER A 155 -4.41 -18.09 8.06
N ARG A 156 -3.28 -18.60 7.59
CA ARG A 156 -3.13 -19.62 6.53
C ARG A 156 -2.63 -20.95 7.06
N SER A 157 -2.79 -21.20 8.36
CA SER A 157 -2.37 -22.43 9.04
C SER A 157 -0.85 -22.68 9.01
N VAL A 158 -0.05 -21.63 8.84
CA VAL A 158 1.41 -21.69 8.93
C VAL A 158 1.84 -20.98 10.22
N THR A 159 2.31 -21.76 11.21
CA THR A 159 2.79 -21.21 12.48
C THR A 159 4.27 -20.87 12.38
N VAL A 160 4.60 -19.60 12.64
CA VAL A 160 5.98 -19.08 12.68
C VAL A 160 6.05 -17.94 13.68
N SER A 161 7.17 -17.80 14.37
CA SER A 161 7.41 -16.67 15.26
C SER A 161 7.98 -15.45 14.52
N SER A 162 7.80 -14.26 15.06
CA SER A 162 8.41 -13.03 14.52
C SER A 162 9.92 -13.09 14.50
N GLU A 163 10.53 -13.68 15.54
CA GLU A 163 11.99 -13.84 15.65
C GLU A 163 12.54 -14.73 14.51
N SER A 164 11.81 -15.79 14.15
CA SER A 164 12.20 -16.66 13.02
C SER A 164 12.12 -15.93 11.67
N ILE A 165 11.16 -15.01 11.52
CA ILE A 165 11.03 -14.18 10.31
C ILE A 165 12.15 -13.15 10.26
N GLU A 166 12.47 -12.50 11.37
CA GLU A 166 13.56 -11.51 11.48
C GLU A 166 14.93 -12.13 11.22
N ALA A 167 15.13 -13.41 11.62
CA ALA A 167 16.38 -14.13 11.37
C ALA A 167 16.62 -14.45 9.88
N ASP A 168 15.56 -14.66 9.09
CA ASP A 168 15.67 -14.94 7.65
C ASP A 168 14.48 -14.36 6.86
N PRO A 169 14.41 -13.03 6.73
CA PRO A 169 13.28 -12.35 6.09
C PRO A 169 13.13 -12.69 4.61
N ALA A 170 14.23 -12.95 3.90
CA ALA A 170 14.20 -13.26 2.48
C ALA A 170 13.51 -14.60 2.20
N THR A 171 13.85 -15.64 2.97
CA THR A 171 13.20 -16.95 2.84
C THR A 171 11.71 -16.87 3.17
N TRP A 172 11.33 -16.11 4.21
CA TRP A 172 9.92 -15.97 4.59
C TRP A 172 9.13 -15.12 3.58
N ALA A 173 9.72 -14.09 3.01
CA ALA A 173 9.10 -13.34 1.91
C ALA A 173 8.83 -14.24 0.70
N GLN A 174 9.81 -15.07 0.30
CA GLN A 174 9.65 -16.02 -0.81
C GLN A 174 8.58 -17.07 -0.52
N LYS A 175 8.60 -17.70 0.66
CA LYS A 175 7.57 -18.67 1.06
C LYS A 175 6.19 -18.06 1.05
N THR A 176 6.04 -16.85 1.59
CA THR A 176 4.77 -16.14 1.62
C THR A 176 4.24 -15.83 0.23
N SER A 177 5.10 -15.38 -0.68
CA SER A 177 4.70 -15.09 -2.07
C SER A 177 4.24 -16.32 -2.86
N GLN A 178 4.61 -17.52 -2.42
CA GLN A 178 4.16 -18.79 -3.00
C GLN A 178 2.83 -19.29 -2.42
N LEU A 179 2.48 -18.82 -1.21
CA LEU A 179 1.27 -19.18 -0.50
C LEU A 179 0.09 -18.26 -0.83
N LEU A 180 0.36 -17.06 -1.31
CA LEU A 180 -0.63 -16.02 -1.60
C LEU A 180 -1.01 -15.98 -3.08
#